data_9c5013d4f5a1159ef8d35a49317281a3
#
_entry.id   9c5013d4f5a1159ef8d35a49317281a3
#
_cell.length_a   1.000
_cell.length_b   1.000
_cell.length_c   1.000
_cell.angle_alpha   90.00
_cell.angle_beta   90.00
_cell.angle_gamma   90.00
#
_symmetry.space_group_name_H-M   'P 1'
#
loop_
_entity.id
_entity.type
_entity.pdbx_description
1 polymer ?
#
loop_
_entity_poly.entity_id
_entity_poly.type
_entity_poly.pdbx_seq_one_letter_code
_entity_poly.pdbx_strand_id
1 'polypeptide(L)'
;MWWPSPRHRTAPVGLRRSLAGPFEGWLSVTGFRSCNWFTPKTKKGLQFKRRFTKDNVSPYDQFEYDYRDSVIKNPNGEKVFEMTNVEVPKQWSQIATDILAQKYFRKAGVPQPDGSLGRETTVKQVAHRMANCWRVWGERYGYFSTSNDAQVFYEELVYSILNQACVPNSPQWFNTGLHES
;
A
#
# COMPACT_ATOMS: atom_id res chain seq x y z
N MET A 1 -26.20 -12.51 -4.14
CA MET A 1 -25.57 -13.48 -5.08
C MET A 1 -24.35 -14.04 -4.38
N TRP A 2 -24.40 -15.31 -4.02
CA TRP A 2 -23.41 -16.01 -3.21
C TRP A 2 -22.33 -16.59 -4.13
N TRP A 3 -21.05 -16.35 -3.78
CA TRP A 3 -19.90 -16.97 -4.43
C TRP A 3 -19.49 -18.22 -3.64
N PRO A 4 -19.36 -19.41 -4.23
CA PRO A 4 -18.94 -20.60 -3.49
C PRO A 4 -17.42 -20.65 -3.29
N SER A 5 -17.02 -21.02 -2.07
CA SER A 5 -15.66 -21.26 -1.61
C SER A 5 -14.99 -22.44 -2.36
N PRO A 6 -13.71 -22.39 -2.72
CA PRO A 6 -12.99 -23.52 -3.32
C PRO A 6 -12.68 -24.60 -2.30
N ARG A 7 -13.13 -25.84 -2.58
CA ARG A 7 -12.81 -27.04 -1.79
C ARG A 7 -11.38 -27.46 -1.99
N HIS A 8 -10.68 -27.69 -0.88
CA HIS A 8 -9.38 -28.38 -0.85
C HIS A 8 -9.52 -29.78 -1.44
N ARG A 9 -8.75 -30.07 -2.48
CA ARG A 9 -8.51 -31.45 -2.94
C ARG A 9 -7.17 -31.93 -2.38
N THR A 10 -7.21 -32.90 -1.51
CA THR A 10 -6.09 -33.72 -1.07
C THR A 10 -5.63 -34.61 -2.22
N ALA A 11 -4.34 -34.56 -2.55
CA ALA A 11 -3.72 -35.46 -3.49
C ALA A 11 -3.35 -36.79 -2.80
N PRO A 12 -3.50 -37.96 -3.49
CA PRO A 12 -3.14 -39.24 -2.91
C PRO A 12 -1.65 -39.48 -2.97
N VAL A 13 -1.11 -40.00 -1.86
CA VAL A 13 0.22 -40.59 -1.73
C VAL A 13 0.23 -41.90 -2.47
N GLY A 14 1.14 -42.06 -3.47
CA GLY A 14 1.27 -43.25 -4.26
C GLY A 14 2.72 -43.61 -4.61
N LEU A 15 3.27 -44.57 -3.87
CA LEU A 15 4.28 -45.58 -4.18
C LEU A 15 5.46 -45.22 -5.11
N ARG A 16 6.63 -45.19 -4.48
CA ARG A 16 7.92 -45.47 -5.13
C ARG A 16 7.97 -46.92 -5.64
N ARG A 17 8.31 -47.12 -6.90
CA ARG A 17 8.94 -48.35 -7.39
C ARG A 17 10.25 -48.00 -8.07
N SER A 18 11.31 -48.48 -7.46
CA SER A 18 12.66 -48.61 -7.98
C SER A 18 12.66 -49.72 -9.04
N LEU A 19 13.17 -49.42 -10.22
CA LEU A 19 13.74 -50.44 -11.13
C LEU A 19 14.98 -49.85 -11.77
N ALA A 20 16.11 -50.33 -11.31
CA ALA A 20 17.41 -50.22 -11.99
C ALA A 20 17.48 -51.24 -13.10
N GLY A 21 17.96 -50.85 -14.26
CA GLY A 21 18.38 -51.74 -15.33
C GLY A 21 19.21 -50.97 -16.36
N PRO A 22 20.37 -51.51 -16.80
CA PRO A 22 21.35 -50.78 -17.59
C PRO A 22 21.03 -50.86 -19.07
N PHE A 23 21.14 -49.77 -19.78
CA PHE A 23 21.36 -49.74 -21.22
C PHE A 23 22.44 -48.72 -21.55
N GLU A 24 23.64 -49.24 -21.76
CA GLU A 24 24.70 -48.55 -22.46
C GLU A 24 24.44 -48.60 -23.98
N GLY A 25 24.74 -47.47 -24.59
CA GLY A 25 25.05 -47.44 -26.03
C GLY A 25 24.02 -46.73 -26.88
N TRP A 26 24.50 -45.68 -27.47
CA TRP A 26 24.37 -45.26 -28.85
C TRP A 26 24.18 -43.75 -29.06
N LEU A 27 25.19 -43.22 -29.73
CA LEU A 27 25.24 -42.08 -30.64
C LEU A 27 25.22 -40.65 -30.05
N SER A 28 26.43 -40.10 -30.07
CA SER A 28 26.68 -38.67 -30.17
C SER A 28 25.98 -38.09 -31.39
N VAL A 29 24.93 -37.34 -31.16
CA VAL A 29 24.40 -36.35 -32.12
C VAL A 29 24.83 -34.99 -31.64
N THR A 30 25.96 -34.54 -32.16
CA THR A 30 26.42 -33.16 -32.11
C THR A 30 25.35 -32.29 -32.78
N GLY A 31 24.79 -31.30 -32.06
CA GLY A 31 24.02 -30.25 -32.70
C GLY A 31 22.71 -29.83 -32.07
N PHE A 32 22.52 -30.02 -30.76
CA PHE A 32 21.46 -29.27 -30.08
C PHE A 32 22.01 -27.90 -29.72
N ARG A 33 21.81 -26.94 -30.62
CA ARG A 33 21.81 -25.51 -30.20
C ARG A 33 20.76 -25.41 -29.14
N SER A 34 21.19 -25.23 -27.88
CA SER A 34 20.31 -24.83 -26.79
C SER A 34 19.65 -23.50 -27.21
N CYS A 35 18.41 -23.59 -27.63
CA CYS A 35 17.59 -22.42 -27.78
C CYS A 35 17.43 -21.78 -26.39
N ASN A 36 18.32 -20.89 -26.03
CA ASN A 36 18.20 -20.02 -24.87
C ASN A 36 17.04 -19.04 -25.07
N TRP A 37 15.79 -19.56 -25.13
CA TRP A 37 14.59 -18.75 -25.26
C TRP A 37 14.07 -18.22 -23.92
N PHE A 38 14.69 -18.59 -22.79
CA PHE A 38 14.31 -18.15 -21.46
C PHE A 38 15.50 -17.65 -20.65
N THR A 39 16.24 -16.69 -21.15
CA THR A 39 16.81 -15.72 -20.23
C THR A 39 15.66 -14.77 -19.89
N PRO A 40 15.14 -14.73 -18.65
CA PRO A 40 14.20 -13.69 -18.28
C PRO A 40 14.95 -12.37 -18.49
N LYS A 41 14.49 -11.57 -19.45
CA LYS A 41 14.91 -10.16 -19.53
C LYS A 41 14.60 -9.62 -18.15
N THR A 42 15.62 -9.32 -17.37
CA THR A 42 15.47 -8.66 -16.08
C THR A 42 14.68 -7.40 -16.38
N LYS A 43 13.39 -7.39 -16.03
CA LYS A 43 12.56 -6.21 -16.19
C LYS A 43 13.23 -5.14 -15.35
N LYS A 44 13.80 -4.13 -15.99
CA LYS A 44 14.33 -2.97 -15.31
C LYS A 44 13.13 -2.32 -14.62
N GLY A 45 13.13 -2.34 -13.29
CA GLY A 45 12.05 -1.76 -12.50
C GLY A 45 12.00 -0.23 -12.66
N LEU A 46 10.99 0.38 -12.08
CA LEU A 46 10.82 1.84 -12.05
C LEU A 46 11.90 2.46 -11.18
N GLN A 47 12.45 3.57 -11.65
CA GLN A 47 13.39 4.41 -10.93
C GLN A 47 12.70 5.72 -10.55
N PHE A 48 12.83 6.11 -9.29
CA PHE A 48 12.25 7.36 -8.79
C PHE A 48 13.35 8.32 -8.39
N LYS A 49 13.19 9.57 -8.79
CA LYS A 49 14.04 10.68 -8.34
C LYS A 49 13.22 11.57 -7.42
N ARG A 50 13.83 12.02 -6.32
CA ARG A 50 13.23 13.02 -5.45
C ARG A 50 12.95 14.30 -6.22
N ARG A 51 11.79 14.85 -6.02
CA ARG A 51 11.33 16.09 -6.65
C ARG A 51 10.85 17.11 -5.63
N PHE A 52 10.13 16.65 -4.64
CA PHE A 52 9.52 17.48 -3.58
C PHE A 52 10.12 17.19 -2.22
N THR A 53 10.59 15.98 -2.00
CA THR A 53 11.16 15.55 -0.73
C THR A 53 12.68 15.70 -0.73
N LYS A 54 13.27 15.73 0.47
CA LYS A 54 14.73 15.85 0.68
C LYS A 54 15.27 14.54 1.23
N ASP A 55 16.54 14.24 0.92
CA ASP A 55 17.20 13.08 1.51
C ASP A 55 17.32 13.25 3.02
N ASN A 56 17.07 12.15 3.75
CA ASN A 56 17.14 12.08 5.21
C ASN A 56 16.22 13.05 5.96
N VAL A 57 15.17 13.56 5.31
CA VAL A 57 14.14 14.38 5.94
C VAL A 57 12.80 13.68 5.76
N SER A 58 12.10 13.46 6.85
CA SER A 58 10.75 12.87 6.79
C SER A 58 9.82 13.78 5.97
N PRO A 59 9.02 13.24 5.05
CA PRO A 59 8.05 14.03 4.30
C PRO A 59 7.03 14.74 5.20
N TYR A 60 6.79 14.22 6.40
CA TYR A 60 5.90 14.81 7.39
C TYR A 60 6.48 16.10 8.01
N ASP A 61 7.80 16.18 8.19
CA ASP A 61 8.45 17.31 8.82
C ASP A 61 8.55 18.54 7.90
N GLN A 62 8.13 18.40 6.65
CA GLN A 62 8.10 19.50 5.69
C GLN A 62 6.82 20.34 5.78
N PHE A 63 5.90 20.01 6.70
CA PHE A 63 4.63 20.69 6.90
C PHE A 63 4.51 21.18 8.33
N GLU A 64 3.92 22.34 8.50
CA GLU A 64 3.38 22.78 9.78
C GLU A 64 1.98 22.20 9.98
N TYR A 65 1.71 21.66 11.16
CA TYR A 65 0.43 21.05 11.48
C TYR A 65 -0.38 21.90 12.43
N ASP A 66 -1.69 21.75 12.35
CA ASP A 66 -2.68 22.38 13.17
C ASP A 66 -3.67 21.34 13.69
N TYR A 67 -4.25 21.57 14.85
CA TYR A 67 -5.28 20.72 15.46
C TYR A 67 -6.62 21.42 15.36
N ARG A 68 -7.57 20.80 14.70
CA ARG A 68 -8.87 21.40 14.42
C ARG A 68 -9.99 20.52 14.89
N ASP A 69 -11.08 21.16 15.29
CA ASP A 69 -12.33 20.48 15.59
C ASP A 69 -13.22 20.46 14.34
N SER A 70 -13.81 19.29 14.10
CA SER A 70 -14.77 19.08 13.03
C SER A 70 -16.14 18.81 13.64
N VAL A 71 -17.07 19.72 13.44
CA VAL A 71 -18.45 19.65 13.96
C VAL A 71 -19.43 19.89 12.82
N ILE A 72 -20.25 18.88 12.53
CA ILE A 72 -21.29 18.95 11.51
C ILE A 72 -22.65 18.95 12.22
N LYS A 73 -23.45 19.97 11.94
CA LYS A 73 -24.80 20.14 12.50
C LYS A 73 -25.86 20.05 11.42
N ASN A 74 -27.01 19.50 11.77
CA ASN A 74 -28.22 19.58 10.95
C ASN A 74 -28.77 21.00 10.93
N PRO A 75 -29.69 21.35 9.99
CA PRO A 75 -30.37 22.62 9.96
C PRO A 75 -31.13 22.98 11.25
N ASN A 76 -31.54 21.98 12.00
CA ASN A 76 -32.21 22.13 13.30
C ASN A 76 -31.23 22.37 14.48
N GLY A 77 -29.92 22.46 14.21
CA GLY A 77 -28.87 22.70 15.21
C GLY A 77 -28.35 21.45 15.92
N GLU A 78 -28.90 20.26 15.66
CA GLU A 78 -28.45 19.01 16.24
C GLU A 78 -27.09 18.59 15.66
N LYS A 79 -26.16 18.18 16.52
CA LYS A 79 -24.85 17.67 16.10
C LYS A 79 -24.99 16.27 15.50
N VAL A 80 -24.61 16.11 14.22
CA VAL A 80 -24.60 14.83 13.50
C VAL A 80 -23.25 14.15 13.61
N PHE A 81 -22.19 14.95 13.65
CA PHE A 81 -20.81 14.47 13.75
C PHE A 81 -19.98 15.47 14.55
N GLU A 82 -19.14 14.94 15.42
CA GLU A 82 -18.17 15.71 16.18
C GLU A 82 -16.88 14.92 16.32
N MET A 83 -15.77 15.57 16.01
CA MET A 83 -14.43 15.05 16.24
C MET A 83 -13.49 16.20 16.59
N THR A 84 -12.83 16.09 17.72
CA THR A 84 -11.88 17.09 18.21
C THR A 84 -10.45 16.68 17.90
N ASN A 85 -9.54 17.66 17.89
CA ASN A 85 -8.10 17.44 17.73
C ASN A 85 -7.72 16.69 16.45
N VAL A 86 -8.36 17.01 15.33
CA VAL A 86 -7.99 16.48 14.02
C VAL A 86 -6.70 17.14 13.55
N GLU A 87 -5.61 16.38 13.45
CA GLU A 87 -4.31 16.88 12.99
C GLU A 87 -4.26 16.93 11.46
N VAL A 88 -4.07 18.11 10.90
CA VAL A 88 -3.94 18.36 9.46
C VAL A 88 -2.86 19.41 9.18
N PRO A 89 -2.28 19.45 7.95
CA PRO A 89 -1.41 20.55 7.56
C PRO A 89 -2.14 21.88 7.67
N LYS A 90 -1.48 22.88 8.21
CA LYS A 90 -2.04 24.22 8.49
C LYS A 90 -2.64 24.89 7.26
N GLN A 91 -2.12 24.57 6.08
CA GLN A 91 -2.60 25.08 4.80
C GLN A 91 -3.94 24.49 4.34
N TRP A 92 -4.42 23.39 4.95
CA TRP A 92 -5.69 22.79 4.56
C TRP A 92 -6.85 23.69 4.98
N SER A 93 -7.91 23.69 4.17
CA SER A 93 -9.15 24.39 4.54
C SER A 93 -9.90 23.64 5.64
N GLN A 94 -10.78 24.33 6.39
CA GLN A 94 -11.66 23.68 7.36
C GLN A 94 -12.58 22.66 6.68
N ILE A 95 -13.08 22.96 5.48
CA ILE A 95 -13.92 22.04 4.70
C ILE A 95 -13.18 20.74 4.37
N ALA A 96 -11.90 20.84 3.97
CA ALA A 96 -11.09 19.66 3.71
C ALA A 96 -10.90 18.82 4.98
N THR A 97 -10.69 19.46 6.12
CA THR A 97 -10.59 18.80 7.43
C THR A 97 -11.90 18.08 7.80
N ASP A 98 -13.05 18.74 7.62
CA ASP A 98 -14.36 18.17 7.93
C ASP A 98 -14.67 16.94 7.05
N ILE A 99 -14.38 17.04 5.76
CA ILE A 99 -14.57 15.93 4.82
C ILE A 99 -13.65 14.74 5.20
N LEU A 100 -12.37 15.01 5.51
CA LEU A 100 -11.42 13.99 5.93
C LEU A 100 -11.92 13.28 7.19
N ALA A 101 -12.25 14.03 8.24
CA ALA A 101 -12.66 13.49 9.54
C ALA A 101 -13.96 12.69 9.44
N GLN A 102 -14.96 13.22 8.73
CA GLN A 102 -16.28 12.60 8.61
C GLN A 102 -16.27 11.36 7.70
N LYS A 103 -15.61 11.47 6.54
CA LYS A 103 -15.75 10.50 5.44
C LYS A 103 -14.60 9.50 5.36
N TYR A 104 -13.36 9.93 5.58
CA TYR A 104 -12.19 9.17 5.15
C TYR A 104 -11.38 8.57 6.29
N PHE A 105 -11.47 9.10 7.49
CA PHE A 105 -10.84 8.48 8.64
C PHE A 105 -11.43 7.11 8.93
N ARG A 106 -10.55 6.14 9.16
CA ARG A 106 -10.94 4.82 9.67
C ARG A 106 -11.45 4.98 11.10
N LYS A 107 -12.67 4.55 11.35
CA LYS A 107 -13.41 4.84 12.60
C LYS A 107 -13.14 3.85 13.72
N ALA A 108 -12.60 2.67 13.41
CA ALA A 108 -12.31 1.62 14.38
C ALA A 108 -11.25 0.65 13.87
N GLY A 109 -10.63 -0.10 14.77
CA GLY A 109 -9.67 -1.15 14.44
C GLY A 109 -8.30 -0.62 14.00
N VAL A 110 -7.95 0.62 14.32
CA VAL A 110 -6.63 1.20 14.04
C VAL A 110 -5.75 0.99 15.26
N PRO A 111 -4.59 0.31 15.13
CA PRO A 111 -3.64 0.17 16.23
C PRO A 111 -3.19 1.53 16.74
N GLN A 112 -3.23 1.71 18.05
CA GLN A 112 -2.78 2.91 18.73
C GLN A 112 -1.41 2.67 19.38
N PRO A 113 -0.64 3.72 19.71
CA PRO A 113 0.66 3.57 20.37
C PRO A 113 0.64 2.85 21.71
N ASP A 114 -0.52 2.85 22.39
CA ASP A 114 -0.75 2.17 23.67
C ASP A 114 -1.15 0.69 23.51
N GLY A 115 -1.19 0.18 22.26
CA GLY A 115 -1.61 -1.18 21.95
C GLY A 115 -3.13 -1.40 21.87
N SER A 116 -3.94 -0.38 22.12
CA SER A 116 -5.39 -0.43 21.95
C SER A 116 -5.78 -0.32 20.47
N LEU A 117 -7.05 -0.64 20.18
CA LEU A 117 -7.63 -0.41 18.85
C LEU A 117 -8.54 0.82 18.92
N GLY A 118 -8.21 1.83 18.12
CA GLY A 118 -8.91 3.10 18.06
C GLY A 118 -9.34 3.48 16.65
N ARG A 119 -9.25 4.77 16.39
CA ARG A 119 -9.59 5.41 15.11
C ARG A 119 -8.41 6.22 14.57
N GLU A 120 -8.44 6.55 13.28
CA GLU A 120 -7.54 7.57 12.73
C GLU A 120 -7.93 8.96 13.27
N THR A 121 -6.94 9.76 13.61
CA THR A 121 -7.09 11.13 14.14
C THR A 121 -6.23 12.14 13.39
N THR A 122 -5.30 11.66 12.58
CA THR A 122 -4.37 12.51 11.84
C THR A 122 -4.33 12.13 10.36
N VAL A 123 -4.20 13.15 9.52
CA VAL A 123 -3.98 12.95 8.08
C VAL A 123 -2.71 12.16 7.78
N LYS A 124 -1.71 12.19 8.70
CA LYS A 124 -0.48 11.41 8.56
C LYS A 124 -0.76 9.91 8.49
N GLN A 125 -1.68 9.42 9.35
CA GLN A 125 -2.10 8.01 9.35
C GLN A 125 -2.72 7.62 8.00
N VAL A 126 -3.60 8.45 7.46
CA VAL A 126 -4.26 8.19 6.17
C VAL A 126 -3.25 8.21 5.02
N ALA A 127 -2.38 9.23 4.96
CA ALA A 127 -1.35 9.33 3.94
C ALA A 127 -0.38 8.15 3.99
N HIS A 128 0.04 7.75 5.21
CA HIS A 128 0.87 6.56 5.42
C HIS A 128 0.18 5.30 4.93
N ARG A 129 -1.05 5.05 5.37
CA ARG A 129 -1.81 3.85 5.02
C ARG A 129 -1.91 3.65 3.51
N MET A 130 -2.25 4.70 2.77
CA MET A 130 -2.36 4.63 1.31
C MET A 130 -0.98 4.46 0.64
N ALA A 131 -0.04 5.34 0.95
CA ALA A 131 1.27 5.34 0.31
C ALA A 131 2.06 4.05 0.62
N ASN A 132 2.00 3.57 1.86
CA ASN A 132 2.66 2.35 2.27
C ASN A 132 2.06 1.11 1.60
N CYS A 133 0.73 1.03 1.49
CA CYS A 133 0.06 -0.06 0.79
C CYS A 133 0.56 -0.17 -0.67
N TRP A 134 0.61 0.93 -1.39
CA TRP A 134 1.09 0.94 -2.77
C TRP A 134 2.59 0.66 -2.87
N ARG A 135 3.40 1.13 -1.91
CA ARG A 135 4.82 0.79 -1.83
C ARG A 135 5.01 -0.71 -1.64
N VAL A 136 4.33 -1.31 -0.65
CA VAL A 136 4.41 -2.76 -0.35
C VAL A 136 3.97 -3.60 -1.54
N TRP A 137 2.91 -3.20 -2.23
CA TRP A 137 2.51 -3.88 -3.47
C TRP A 137 3.59 -3.76 -4.55
N GLY A 138 4.17 -2.58 -4.73
CA GLY A 138 5.24 -2.37 -5.70
C GLY A 138 6.49 -3.19 -5.40
N GLU A 139 6.87 -3.32 -4.13
CA GLU A 139 7.98 -4.18 -3.69
C GLU A 139 7.65 -5.66 -3.92
N ARG A 140 6.47 -6.12 -3.49
CA ARG A 140 6.01 -7.51 -3.66
C ARG A 140 6.00 -7.97 -5.11
N TYR A 141 5.61 -7.10 -6.02
CA TYR A 141 5.50 -7.42 -7.45
C TYR A 141 6.69 -6.95 -8.29
N GLY A 142 7.77 -6.48 -7.64
CA GLY A 142 9.01 -6.11 -8.32
C GLY A 142 8.86 -4.91 -9.25
N TYR A 143 8.06 -3.91 -8.90
CA TYR A 143 7.86 -2.72 -9.71
C TYR A 143 9.01 -1.74 -9.59
N PHE A 144 9.76 -1.75 -8.50
CA PHE A 144 10.87 -0.84 -8.26
C PHE A 144 12.21 -1.47 -8.68
N SER A 145 13.16 -0.65 -9.14
CA SER A 145 14.51 -1.11 -9.45
C SER A 145 15.31 -1.41 -8.20
N THR A 146 15.13 -0.64 -7.14
CA THR A 146 15.83 -0.76 -5.86
C THR A 146 14.89 -0.46 -4.69
N SER A 147 15.29 -0.86 -3.49
CA SER A 147 14.56 -0.50 -2.26
C SER A 147 14.55 1.01 -2.02
N ASN A 148 15.60 1.71 -2.47
CA ASN A 148 15.64 3.17 -2.40
C ASN A 148 14.58 3.80 -3.32
N ASP A 149 14.35 3.25 -4.52
CA ASP A 149 13.28 3.73 -5.41
C ASP A 149 11.90 3.56 -4.76
N ALA A 150 11.68 2.45 -4.05
CA ALA A 150 10.45 2.22 -3.30
C ALA A 150 10.26 3.24 -2.17
N GLN A 151 11.33 3.57 -1.45
CA GLN A 151 11.31 4.58 -0.39
C GLN A 151 11.06 5.99 -0.95
N VAL A 152 11.75 6.35 -2.02
CA VAL A 152 11.54 7.65 -2.69
C VAL A 152 10.09 7.76 -3.20
N PHE A 153 9.56 6.70 -3.81
CA PHE A 153 8.15 6.66 -4.24
C PHE A 153 7.19 6.92 -3.08
N TYR A 154 7.41 6.24 -1.95
CA TYR A 154 6.59 6.42 -0.74
C TYR A 154 6.61 7.87 -0.24
N GLU A 155 7.81 8.44 -0.08
CA GLU A 155 7.98 9.78 0.47
C GLU A 155 7.41 10.88 -0.45
N GLU A 156 7.65 10.78 -1.75
CA GLU A 156 7.09 11.69 -2.75
C GLU A 156 5.55 11.62 -2.78
N LEU A 157 4.99 10.42 -2.62
CA LEU A 157 3.55 10.23 -2.61
C LEU A 157 2.91 10.78 -1.33
N VAL A 158 3.51 10.53 -0.16
CA VAL A 158 3.08 11.13 1.12
C VAL A 158 3.09 12.64 1.02
N TYR A 159 4.20 13.23 0.54
CA TYR A 159 4.28 14.67 0.34
C TYR A 159 3.16 15.18 -0.58
N SER A 160 2.94 14.51 -1.71
CA SER A 160 1.93 14.91 -2.70
C SER A 160 0.51 14.88 -2.13
N ILE A 161 0.19 13.89 -1.28
CA ILE A 161 -1.11 13.80 -0.60
C ILE A 161 -1.27 14.93 0.43
N LEU A 162 -0.26 15.14 1.28
CA LEU A 162 -0.28 16.18 2.32
C LEU A 162 -0.35 17.59 1.73
N ASN A 163 0.30 17.80 0.59
CA ASN A 163 0.28 19.06 -0.14
C ASN A 163 -0.97 19.24 -1.03
N GLN A 164 -1.88 18.26 -1.05
CA GLN A 164 -3.06 18.22 -1.93
C GLN A 164 -2.74 18.32 -3.43
N ALA A 165 -1.49 18.00 -3.83
CA ALA A 165 -1.08 17.92 -5.23
C ALA A 165 -1.55 16.63 -5.91
N CYS A 166 -1.78 15.57 -5.11
CA CYS A 166 -2.37 14.31 -5.54
C CYS A 166 -3.54 13.98 -4.60
N VAL A 167 -4.74 13.96 -5.15
CA VAL A 167 -5.96 13.63 -4.40
C VAL A 167 -6.61 12.42 -5.05
N PRO A 168 -6.38 11.21 -4.51
CA PRO A 168 -7.06 10.01 -4.97
C PRO A 168 -8.57 10.13 -4.88
N ASN A 169 -9.29 9.37 -5.70
CA ASN A 169 -10.76 9.37 -5.61
C ASN A 169 -11.26 8.67 -4.33
N SER A 170 -12.52 8.89 -3.97
CA SER A 170 -13.11 8.41 -2.71
C SER A 170 -12.90 6.92 -2.42
N PRO A 171 -13.03 5.97 -3.38
CA PRO A 171 -12.77 4.56 -3.09
C PRO A 171 -11.35 4.26 -2.59
N GLN A 172 -10.35 5.02 -3.01
CA GLN A 172 -8.97 4.85 -2.53
C GLN A 172 -8.84 5.27 -1.07
N TRP A 173 -9.43 6.42 -0.70
CA TRP A 173 -9.44 6.90 0.68
C TRP A 173 -10.11 5.91 1.65
N PHE A 174 -11.17 5.22 1.20
CA PHE A 174 -11.89 4.27 2.05
C PHE A 174 -11.20 2.92 2.20
N ASN A 175 -10.62 2.40 1.11
CA ASN A 175 -10.31 0.97 1.03
C ASN A 175 -8.82 0.66 1.01
N THR A 176 -7.95 1.61 0.58
CA THR A 176 -6.53 1.31 0.42
C THR A 176 -5.83 1.17 1.77
N GLY A 177 -5.11 0.08 1.95
CA GLY A 177 -4.28 -0.18 3.12
C GLY A 177 -5.03 -0.62 4.38
N LEU A 178 -6.30 -1.01 4.30
CA LEU A 178 -7.06 -1.45 5.48
C LEU A 178 -6.63 -2.81 6.03
N HIS A 179 -5.97 -3.64 5.23
CA HIS A 179 -5.52 -4.97 5.62
C HIS A 179 -4.06 -5.03 6.06
N GLU A 180 -3.33 -3.95 5.86
CA GLU A 180 -1.88 -3.89 6.10
C GLU A 180 -1.52 -2.94 7.25
N SER A 181 -2.53 -2.46 7.95
CA SER A 181 -2.40 -1.56 9.11
C SER A 181 -2.87 -2.21 10.39
#